data_331daf35c373b2021be8b72ddff8ccd6
#
_entry.id   331daf35c373b2021be8b72ddff8ccd6
#
_cell.length_a   1.000
_cell.length_b   1.000
_cell.length_c   1.000
_cell.angle_alpha   90.00
_cell.angle_beta   90.00
_cell.angle_gamma   90.00
#
_symmetry.space_group_name_H-M   'P 1'
#
loop_
_entity.id
_entity.type
_entity.pdbx_description
1 polymer ?
#
loop_
_entity_poly.entity_id
_entity_poly.type
_entity_poly.pdbx_seq_one_letter_code
_entity_poly.pdbx_strand_id
1 'polypeptide(L)'
;MSCKAGQRHHPLRIRQPRLSETLPGLGRPPMVFNVALPPPDLSSWRAPPSGMPGVWVFDSGRSGPEMVITAMVHGNEYAGGWALENLRRRGPALSSGRLTLILANLEAFDRFDAANPVMSRHVDEDLNRLWHNTRLNSREHSSELERARKLQPYIARADLLLDLHSTLWPSEPLFIAPPRQRSAEFACALAGGKELPQTVLTDLGHHGGSRLIEHAHFMSPGGTGRSCLLEAGPHWEPATVTVMESAIARLLAEAETIHLRGQATEESCPPEMAVVTDNIIARNADFSFIRPWEGGVTIPKAGTPLAHDGHDLIYTPYDECLLIMPNLRPRRGQLAVRLARRTAALFRS
;
A
#
# COMPACT_ATOMS: atom_id res chain seq x y z
N MET A 1 26.64 -17.98 8.70
CA MET A 1 26.73 -17.08 9.86
C MET A 1 25.30 -16.80 10.33
N SER A 2 24.98 -17.10 11.59
CA SER A 2 23.61 -17.03 12.12
C SER A 2 23.26 -15.57 12.42
N CYS A 3 22.35 -14.95 11.64
CA CYS A 3 21.72 -13.69 12.00
C CYS A 3 20.82 -13.91 13.23
N LYS A 4 21.35 -13.66 14.43
CA LYS A 4 20.53 -13.59 15.63
C LYS A 4 19.67 -12.33 15.54
N ALA A 5 18.37 -12.52 15.32
CA ALA A 5 17.36 -11.49 15.47
C ALA A 5 17.40 -10.95 16.90
N GLY A 6 18.07 -9.82 17.09
CA GLY A 6 18.01 -9.04 18.32
C GLY A 6 16.67 -8.31 18.36
N GLN A 7 15.69 -8.89 19.03
CA GLN A 7 14.45 -8.20 19.41
C GLN A 7 14.80 -6.98 20.26
N ARG A 8 14.84 -5.82 19.63
CA ARG A 8 14.72 -4.54 20.33
C ARG A 8 13.38 -3.94 19.95
N HIS A 9 12.35 -4.36 20.69
CA HIS A 9 11.11 -3.62 20.76
C HIS A 9 11.40 -2.24 21.34
N HIS A 10 11.44 -1.21 20.52
CA HIS A 10 11.14 0.12 20.99
C HIS A 10 9.62 0.24 21.00
N PRO A 11 8.99 0.34 22.17
CA PRO A 11 7.57 0.62 22.23
C PRO A 11 7.36 2.08 21.83
N LEU A 12 6.98 2.34 20.58
CA LEU A 12 6.27 3.56 20.25
C LEU A 12 5.01 3.56 21.10
N ARG A 13 5.01 4.32 22.19
CA ARG A 13 3.82 4.56 23.01
C ARG A 13 2.85 5.44 22.21
N ILE A 14 2.18 4.82 21.23
CA ILE A 14 0.98 5.41 20.63
C ILE A 14 -0.07 5.38 21.74
N ARG A 15 -0.57 6.55 22.13
CA ARG A 15 -1.76 6.63 22.98
C ARG A 15 -2.91 5.99 22.19
N GLN A 16 -3.21 4.74 22.53
CA GLN A 16 -4.37 4.03 22.00
C GLN A 16 -5.61 4.87 22.33
N PRO A 17 -6.52 5.10 21.37
CA PRO A 17 -7.83 5.59 21.71
C PRO A 17 -8.47 4.57 22.66
N ARG A 18 -8.84 5.00 23.87
CA ARG A 18 -9.53 4.13 24.83
C ARG A 18 -10.84 3.68 24.15
N LEU A 19 -10.95 2.39 23.85
CA LEU A 19 -12.21 1.77 23.48
C LEU A 19 -13.09 1.85 24.73
N SER A 20 -13.99 2.83 24.79
CA SER A 20 -15.03 2.87 25.80
C SER A 20 -15.92 1.66 25.61
N GLU A 21 -16.20 0.92 26.70
CA GLU A 21 -17.19 -0.14 26.72
C GLU A 21 -18.52 0.41 26.18
N THR A 22 -18.96 -0.07 25.03
CA THR A 22 -20.22 0.35 24.43
C THR A 22 -21.35 -0.35 25.14
N LEU A 23 -22.20 0.41 25.83
CA LEU A 23 -23.50 -0.07 26.30
C LEU A 23 -24.35 -0.50 25.10
N PRO A 24 -25.07 -1.64 25.19
CA PRO A 24 -25.97 -2.10 24.12
C PRO A 24 -27.03 -1.02 23.81
N GLY A 25 -27.09 -0.58 22.54
CA GLY A 25 -28.09 0.38 22.06
C GLY A 25 -27.63 1.80 21.77
N LEU A 26 -26.39 2.17 22.14
CA LEU A 26 -25.78 3.42 21.68
C LEU A 26 -24.89 3.12 20.47
N GLY A 27 -25.08 3.86 19.37
CA GLY A 27 -24.22 3.78 18.18
C GLY A 27 -22.74 3.90 18.55
N ARG A 28 -21.85 3.27 17.78
CA ARG A 28 -20.39 3.35 18.03
C ARG A 28 -19.98 4.83 18.09
N PRO A 29 -19.21 5.27 19.11
CA PRO A 29 -18.78 6.67 19.21
C PRO A 29 -17.99 7.06 17.94
N PRO A 30 -18.02 8.34 17.53
CA PRO A 30 -17.24 8.81 16.39
C PRO A 30 -15.76 8.50 16.63
N MET A 31 -15.05 8.14 15.54
CA MET A 31 -13.61 7.94 15.61
C MET A 31 -12.91 9.30 15.57
N VAL A 32 -11.98 9.49 16.49
CA VAL A 32 -11.05 10.62 16.45
C VAL A 32 -9.70 10.07 15.98
N PHE A 33 -9.24 10.54 14.84
CA PHE A 33 -7.91 10.22 14.31
C PHE A 33 -6.92 11.29 14.73
N ASN A 34 -5.71 10.89 15.09
CA ASN A 34 -4.62 11.82 15.29
C ASN A 34 -3.97 12.16 13.95
N VAL A 35 -4.19 13.38 13.46
CA VAL A 35 -3.54 13.89 12.24
C VAL A 35 -2.27 14.63 12.66
N ALA A 36 -1.18 13.86 12.89
CA ALA A 36 0.10 14.42 13.33
C ALA A 36 0.93 15.01 12.17
N LEU A 37 0.70 14.54 10.96
CA LEU A 37 1.33 15.05 9.73
C LEU A 37 0.38 16.05 9.07
N PRO A 38 0.74 17.34 8.92
CA PRO A 38 -0.10 18.30 8.19
C PRO A 38 -0.16 17.96 6.69
N PRO A 39 -1.24 18.35 5.96
CA PRO A 39 -1.29 18.18 4.51
C PRO A 39 -0.14 18.94 3.82
N PRO A 40 0.48 18.37 2.76
CA PRO A 40 1.53 19.05 1.99
C PRO A 40 0.96 20.15 1.10
N ASP A 41 1.78 21.16 0.80
CA ASP A 41 1.50 22.09 -0.30
C ASP A 41 1.84 21.41 -1.65
N LEU A 42 0.80 21.14 -2.43
CA LEU A 42 0.89 20.49 -3.74
C LEU A 42 0.53 21.43 -4.90
N SER A 43 0.61 22.74 -4.68
CA SER A 43 0.29 23.76 -5.71
C SER A 43 1.09 23.58 -7.00
N SER A 44 2.39 23.25 -6.89
CA SER A 44 3.26 22.99 -8.04
C SER A 44 2.84 21.79 -8.90
N TRP A 45 2.02 20.89 -8.35
CA TRP A 45 1.51 19.70 -9.05
C TRP A 45 0.27 19.97 -9.87
N ARG A 46 -0.35 21.17 -9.75
CA ARG A 46 -1.56 21.55 -10.50
C ARG A 46 -1.27 21.92 -11.95
N ALA A 47 -0.10 22.50 -12.20
CA ALA A 47 0.36 22.90 -13.53
C ALA A 47 1.83 22.48 -13.75
N PRO A 48 2.13 21.18 -13.76
CA PRO A 48 3.50 20.69 -13.95
C PRO A 48 3.96 20.88 -15.41
N PRO A 49 5.28 20.85 -15.68
CA PRO A 49 5.83 20.93 -17.04
C PRO A 49 5.35 19.84 -18.01
N SER A 50 4.93 18.69 -17.49
CA SER A 50 4.32 17.61 -18.29
C SER A 50 2.99 17.98 -18.94
N GLY A 51 2.36 19.06 -18.49
CA GLY A 51 0.99 19.45 -18.91
C GLY A 51 -0.12 18.60 -18.29
N MET A 52 0.22 17.53 -17.54
CA MET A 52 -0.74 16.64 -16.88
C MET A 52 -0.73 16.90 -15.37
N PRO A 53 -1.79 17.47 -14.77
CA PRO A 53 -1.88 17.70 -13.34
C PRO A 53 -1.54 16.44 -12.53
N GLY A 54 -0.71 16.60 -11.51
CA GLY A 54 -0.24 15.49 -10.66
C GLY A 54 0.87 14.63 -11.26
N VAL A 55 1.44 14.99 -12.42
CA VAL A 55 2.48 14.19 -13.09
C VAL A 55 3.74 15.00 -13.30
N TRP A 56 4.86 14.58 -12.74
CA TRP A 56 6.19 15.09 -13.01
C TRP A 56 7.04 14.02 -13.69
N VAL A 57 7.83 14.43 -14.69
CA VAL A 57 8.72 13.53 -15.45
C VAL A 57 10.14 14.07 -15.37
N PHE A 58 11.06 13.20 -14.99
CA PHE A 58 12.51 13.43 -15.02
C PHE A 58 13.12 12.45 -16.00
N ASP A 59 13.90 12.97 -16.92
CA ASP A 59 14.55 12.19 -17.98
C ASP A 59 16.06 12.37 -17.89
N SER A 60 16.81 11.29 -17.78
CA SER A 60 18.28 11.32 -17.74
C SER A 60 18.90 11.66 -19.11
N GLY A 61 18.14 11.58 -20.19
CA GLY A 61 18.63 11.66 -21.56
C GLY A 61 19.43 10.43 -22.00
N ARG A 62 19.46 9.36 -21.19
CA ARG A 62 20.15 8.09 -21.46
C ARG A 62 19.15 6.94 -21.46
N SER A 63 19.39 5.94 -22.30
CA SER A 63 18.59 4.71 -22.30
C SER A 63 18.67 4.01 -20.93
N GLY A 64 17.55 3.50 -20.45
CA GLY A 64 17.45 2.83 -19.15
C GLY A 64 15.98 2.56 -18.79
N PRO A 65 15.69 2.14 -17.54
CA PRO A 65 14.35 1.76 -17.12
C PRO A 65 13.36 2.94 -17.11
N GLU A 66 12.11 2.68 -17.51
CA GLU A 66 10.96 3.55 -17.27
C GLU A 66 10.42 3.27 -15.87
N MET A 67 10.74 4.14 -14.93
CA MET A 67 10.28 4.04 -13.54
C MET A 67 9.04 4.90 -13.32
N VAL A 68 8.05 4.36 -12.64
CA VAL A 68 6.85 5.10 -12.20
C VAL A 68 6.70 4.94 -10.69
N ILE A 69 6.57 6.05 -9.99
CA ILE A 69 6.20 6.07 -8.57
C ILE A 69 4.88 6.79 -8.44
N THR A 70 3.88 6.07 -7.93
CA THR A 70 2.54 6.62 -7.67
C THR A 70 2.33 6.84 -6.18
N ALA A 71 1.55 7.84 -5.84
CA ALA A 71 1.09 8.10 -4.49
C ALA A 71 -0.30 8.74 -4.53
N MET A 72 -0.97 8.78 -3.39
CA MET A 72 -2.28 9.41 -3.25
C MET A 72 -3.31 8.86 -4.26
N VAL A 73 -3.30 7.55 -4.49
CA VAL A 73 -4.41 6.84 -5.14
C VAL A 73 -5.70 7.07 -4.35
N HIS A 74 -5.55 7.19 -3.04
CA HIS A 74 -6.57 7.69 -2.13
C HIS A 74 -6.17 9.07 -1.60
N GLY A 75 -7.07 10.05 -1.66
CA GLY A 75 -6.75 11.44 -1.33
C GLY A 75 -6.37 11.68 0.13
N ASN A 76 -6.83 10.84 1.04
CA ASN A 76 -6.48 10.92 2.47
C ASN A 76 -5.13 10.28 2.84
N GLU A 77 -4.45 9.63 1.90
CA GLU A 77 -3.15 8.98 2.09
C GLU A 77 -1.99 9.89 1.67
N TYR A 78 -1.99 11.12 2.12
CA TYR A 78 -1.07 12.16 1.64
C TYR A 78 0.35 12.11 2.19
N ALA A 79 0.71 11.12 3.01
CA ALA A 79 2.12 10.86 3.35
C ALA A 79 2.96 10.64 2.09
N GLY A 80 2.39 9.93 1.07
CA GLY A 80 3.02 9.79 -0.24
C GLY A 80 3.14 11.11 -1.01
N GLY A 81 2.21 12.05 -0.79
CA GLY A 81 2.32 13.41 -1.33
C GLY A 81 3.55 14.14 -0.79
N TRP A 82 3.84 14.04 0.51
CA TRP A 82 5.07 14.55 1.12
C TRP A 82 6.32 13.91 0.53
N ALA A 83 6.34 12.58 0.44
CA ALA A 83 7.51 11.86 -0.07
C ALA A 83 7.84 12.26 -1.52
N LEU A 84 6.82 12.34 -2.39
CA LEU A 84 7.02 12.73 -3.78
C LEU A 84 7.35 14.23 -3.94
N GLU A 85 6.74 15.12 -3.14
CA GLU A 85 7.08 16.54 -3.15
C GLU A 85 8.53 16.76 -2.69
N ASN A 86 8.96 16.09 -1.64
CA ASN A 86 10.35 16.15 -1.18
C ASN A 86 11.33 15.66 -2.24
N LEU A 87 11.03 14.55 -2.93
CA LEU A 87 11.85 14.05 -4.03
C LEU A 87 11.89 15.05 -5.20
N ARG A 88 10.72 15.56 -5.61
CA ARG A 88 10.61 16.55 -6.69
C ARG A 88 11.46 17.79 -6.41
N ARG A 89 11.39 18.34 -5.18
CA ARG A 89 12.13 19.54 -4.78
C ARG A 89 13.64 19.35 -4.72
N ARG A 90 14.09 18.18 -4.28
CA ARG A 90 15.52 17.83 -4.27
C ARG A 90 16.06 17.60 -5.69
N GLY A 91 15.21 17.19 -6.62
CA GLY A 91 15.61 16.74 -7.96
C GLY A 91 16.23 15.34 -7.91
N PRO A 92 15.60 14.31 -8.48
CA PRO A 92 16.20 12.98 -8.53
C PRO A 92 17.42 12.96 -9.44
N ALA A 93 18.54 12.40 -8.95
CA ALA A 93 19.70 12.13 -9.79
C ALA A 93 19.52 10.77 -10.47
N LEU A 94 19.26 10.77 -11.78
CA LEU A 94 19.09 9.56 -12.58
C LEU A 94 20.38 9.26 -13.35
N SER A 95 20.92 8.06 -13.17
CA SER A 95 22.07 7.57 -13.97
C SER A 95 21.64 7.22 -15.39
N SER A 96 20.43 6.68 -15.57
CA SER A 96 19.85 6.25 -16.84
C SER A 96 18.32 6.22 -16.74
N GLY A 97 17.64 6.11 -17.87
CA GLY A 97 16.20 5.93 -17.94
C GLY A 97 15.39 7.19 -17.59
N ARG A 98 14.15 6.96 -17.22
CA ARG A 98 13.17 8.01 -16.92
C ARG A 98 12.41 7.70 -15.63
N LEU A 99 12.12 8.73 -14.85
CA LEU A 99 11.30 8.66 -13.65
C LEU A 99 10.05 9.52 -13.82
N THR A 100 8.88 8.88 -13.68
CA THR A 100 7.58 9.56 -13.63
C THR A 100 7.04 9.49 -12.21
N LEU A 101 6.80 10.65 -11.61
CA LEU A 101 6.14 10.78 -10.31
C LEU A 101 4.66 11.13 -10.54
N ILE A 102 3.76 10.42 -9.85
CA ILE A 102 2.32 10.60 -10.03
C ILE A 102 1.62 10.78 -8.68
N LEU A 103 1.00 11.93 -8.46
CA LEU A 103 -0.05 12.10 -7.46
C LEU A 103 -1.39 11.77 -8.12
N ALA A 104 -1.92 10.59 -7.79
CA ALA A 104 -2.98 9.99 -8.60
C ALA A 104 -4.33 10.71 -8.44
N ASN A 105 -4.75 11.07 -7.22
CA ASN A 105 -6.09 11.62 -6.94
C ASN A 105 -6.03 12.95 -6.18
N LEU A 106 -5.55 13.99 -6.85
CA LEU A 106 -5.49 15.34 -6.29
C LEU A 106 -6.88 15.91 -5.98
N GLU A 107 -7.91 15.53 -6.75
CA GLU A 107 -9.28 16.00 -6.54
C GLU A 107 -9.87 15.47 -5.22
N ALA A 108 -9.62 14.21 -4.90
CA ALA A 108 -10.01 13.66 -3.61
C ALA A 108 -9.21 14.29 -2.46
N PHE A 109 -7.91 14.55 -2.65
CA PHE A 109 -7.09 15.24 -1.66
C PHE A 109 -7.60 16.65 -1.36
N ASP A 110 -8.11 17.40 -2.35
CA ASP A 110 -8.65 18.76 -2.17
C ASP A 110 -9.85 18.79 -1.21
N ARG A 111 -10.49 17.66 -0.98
CA ARG A 111 -11.60 17.48 -0.05
C ARG A 111 -11.14 17.05 1.36
N PHE A 112 -9.83 17.04 1.61
CA PHE A 112 -9.34 16.61 2.92
C PHE A 112 -9.77 17.58 4.02
N ASP A 113 -10.40 17.02 5.04
CA ASP A 113 -10.80 17.71 6.26
C ASP A 113 -10.27 16.93 7.47
N ALA A 114 -9.45 17.57 8.29
CA ALA A 114 -8.87 16.95 9.48
C ALA A 114 -9.92 16.52 10.53
N ALA A 115 -11.12 17.12 10.51
CA ALA A 115 -12.24 16.71 11.35
C ALA A 115 -12.89 15.40 10.85
N ASN A 116 -12.79 15.12 9.53
CA ASN A 116 -13.37 13.95 8.88
C ASN A 116 -12.38 13.30 7.89
N PRO A 117 -11.19 12.92 8.34
CA PRO A 117 -10.04 12.66 7.46
C PRO A 117 -10.21 11.43 6.54
N VAL A 118 -11.15 10.55 6.81
CA VAL A 118 -11.45 9.38 5.98
C VAL A 118 -12.35 9.67 4.79
N MET A 119 -13.05 10.82 4.79
CA MET A 119 -14.03 11.16 3.76
C MET A 119 -13.41 11.54 2.42
N SER A 120 -12.15 11.97 2.41
CA SER A 120 -11.41 12.32 1.20
C SER A 120 -10.66 11.14 0.57
N ARG A 121 -11.06 9.90 0.88
CA ARG A 121 -10.46 8.72 0.27
C ARG A 121 -10.62 8.73 -1.26
N HIS A 122 -11.80 9.02 -1.75
CA HIS A 122 -12.15 9.14 -3.17
C HIS A 122 -13.28 10.17 -3.36
N VAL A 123 -13.51 10.55 -4.60
CA VAL A 123 -14.60 11.44 -5.03
C VAL A 123 -15.89 10.64 -5.25
N ASP A 124 -15.87 9.75 -6.23
CA ASP A 124 -17.00 8.93 -6.64
C ASP A 124 -16.81 7.46 -6.27
N GLU A 125 -15.63 6.88 -6.59
CA GLU A 125 -15.33 5.47 -6.38
C GLU A 125 -13.84 5.21 -6.11
N ASP A 126 -13.50 4.03 -5.60
CA ASP A 126 -12.11 3.70 -5.25
C ASP A 126 -11.24 3.55 -6.51
N LEU A 127 -10.35 4.53 -6.76
CA LEU A 127 -9.42 4.52 -7.90
C LEU A 127 -8.58 3.24 -7.97
N ASN A 128 -8.28 2.61 -6.82
CA ASN A 128 -7.51 1.38 -6.75
C ASN A 128 -8.37 0.10 -6.98
N ARG A 129 -9.51 0.22 -7.68
CA ARG A 129 -10.38 -0.88 -8.14
C ARG A 129 -10.68 -0.84 -9.63
N LEU A 130 -10.12 0.12 -10.36
CA LEU A 130 -10.53 0.46 -11.72
C LEU A 130 -9.55 -0.02 -12.81
N TRP A 131 -8.44 -0.63 -12.44
CA TRP A 131 -7.31 -0.87 -13.36
C TRP A 131 -7.43 -2.12 -14.24
N HIS A 132 -8.60 -2.73 -14.29
CA HIS A 132 -8.89 -3.78 -15.26
C HIS A 132 -9.28 -3.20 -16.63
N ASN A 133 -8.80 -3.79 -17.72
CA ASN A 133 -9.07 -3.31 -19.08
C ASN A 133 -10.55 -3.15 -19.40
N THR A 134 -11.41 -4.05 -18.91
CA THR A 134 -12.87 -3.95 -19.10
C THR A 134 -13.41 -2.66 -18.48
N ARG A 135 -12.91 -2.27 -17.31
CA ARG A 135 -13.33 -1.05 -16.62
C ARG A 135 -12.79 0.19 -17.32
N LEU A 136 -11.49 0.20 -17.62
CA LEU A 136 -10.82 1.33 -18.30
C LEU A 136 -11.43 1.62 -19.69
N ASN A 137 -11.85 0.59 -20.41
CA ASN A 137 -12.46 0.71 -21.74
C ASN A 137 -14.00 0.77 -21.73
N SER A 138 -14.63 0.81 -20.56
CA SER A 138 -16.10 0.92 -20.44
C SER A 138 -16.59 2.30 -20.88
N ARG A 139 -17.91 2.43 -21.06
CA ARG A 139 -18.58 3.73 -21.31
C ARG A 139 -19.01 4.41 -20.02
N GLU A 140 -18.70 3.84 -18.88
CA GLU A 140 -19.02 4.42 -17.59
C GLU A 140 -18.15 5.64 -17.31
N HIS A 141 -18.65 6.51 -16.43
CA HIS A 141 -18.00 7.77 -16.06
C HIS A 141 -17.97 7.92 -14.55
N SER A 142 -16.81 8.27 -14.03
CA SER A 142 -16.59 8.79 -12.67
C SER A 142 -15.31 9.63 -12.69
N SER A 143 -15.12 10.48 -11.70
CA SER A 143 -13.88 11.27 -11.55
C SER A 143 -12.65 10.37 -11.55
N GLU A 144 -12.69 9.27 -10.80
CA GLU A 144 -11.59 8.33 -10.70
C GLU A 144 -11.36 7.54 -11.99
N LEU A 145 -12.42 7.12 -12.68
CA LEU A 145 -12.27 6.38 -13.93
C LEU A 145 -11.69 7.24 -15.06
N GLU A 146 -12.12 8.50 -15.15
CA GLU A 146 -11.51 9.44 -16.08
C GLU A 146 -10.05 9.72 -15.73
N ARG A 147 -9.76 9.83 -14.44
CA ARG A 147 -8.39 9.97 -13.96
C ARG A 147 -7.53 8.77 -14.28
N ALA A 148 -8.01 7.55 -14.04
CA ALA A 148 -7.32 6.31 -14.39
C ALA A 148 -6.98 6.24 -15.87
N ARG A 149 -7.93 6.58 -16.75
CA ARG A 149 -7.72 6.63 -18.21
C ARG A 149 -6.61 7.63 -18.61
N LYS A 150 -6.57 8.80 -17.99
CA LYS A 150 -5.52 9.80 -18.23
C LYS A 150 -4.14 9.33 -17.75
N LEU A 151 -4.07 8.55 -16.68
CA LEU A 151 -2.83 8.02 -16.13
C LEU A 151 -2.37 6.73 -16.81
N GLN A 152 -3.26 5.97 -17.42
CA GLN A 152 -2.97 4.69 -18.07
C GLN A 152 -1.76 4.71 -19.00
N PRO A 153 -1.53 5.74 -19.86
CA PRO A 153 -0.36 5.76 -20.75
C PRO A 153 0.99 5.77 -20.02
N TYR A 154 1.05 6.34 -18.81
CA TYR A 154 2.25 6.33 -17.98
C TYR A 154 2.46 4.97 -17.32
N ILE A 155 1.37 4.35 -16.86
CA ILE A 155 1.40 3.04 -16.20
C ILE A 155 1.74 1.92 -17.20
N ALA A 156 1.17 1.98 -18.41
CA ALA A 156 1.32 0.94 -19.42
C ALA A 156 2.74 0.80 -20.02
N ARG A 157 3.61 1.79 -19.80
CA ARG A 157 5.01 1.75 -20.27
C ARG A 157 6.03 1.52 -19.16
N ALA A 158 5.60 1.44 -17.89
CA ALA A 158 6.51 1.32 -16.77
C ALA A 158 7.23 -0.04 -16.75
N ASP A 159 8.56 -0.05 -16.73
CA ASP A 159 9.33 -1.25 -16.42
C ASP A 159 9.22 -1.58 -14.94
N LEU A 160 9.28 -0.54 -14.09
CA LEU A 160 9.21 -0.64 -12.62
C LEU A 160 8.14 0.33 -12.09
N LEU A 161 7.15 -0.19 -11.36
CA LEU A 161 6.13 0.61 -10.71
C LEU A 161 6.12 0.37 -9.21
N LEU A 162 6.31 1.45 -8.44
CA LEU A 162 6.13 1.49 -6.98
C LEU A 162 4.92 2.34 -6.63
N ASP A 163 3.90 1.72 -6.02
CA ASP A 163 2.67 2.40 -5.59
C ASP A 163 2.69 2.63 -4.08
N LEU A 164 2.71 3.90 -3.65
CA LEU A 164 2.85 4.30 -2.25
C LEU A 164 1.49 4.47 -1.60
N HIS A 165 1.21 3.64 -0.61
CA HIS A 165 0.02 3.65 0.22
C HIS A 165 0.37 3.73 1.70
N SER A 166 -0.65 3.94 2.50
CA SER A 166 -0.58 3.91 3.96
C SER A 166 -1.84 3.28 4.54
N THR A 167 -1.86 3.02 5.84
CA THR A 167 -2.95 2.30 6.51
C THR A 167 -3.74 3.21 7.43
N LEU A 168 -5.06 2.99 7.53
CA LEU A 168 -5.91 3.74 8.46
C LEU A 168 -5.67 3.32 9.92
N TRP A 169 -5.38 2.04 10.12
CA TRP A 169 -5.19 1.44 11.43
C TRP A 169 -3.72 1.07 11.64
N PRO A 170 -3.25 0.99 12.90
CA PRO A 170 -1.88 0.58 13.18
C PRO A 170 -1.51 -0.72 12.47
N SER A 171 -0.45 -0.67 11.70
CA SER A 171 0.07 -1.81 10.96
C SER A 171 1.57 -1.64 10.76
N GLU A 172 2.31 -2.74 10.89
CA GLU A 172 3.68 -2.77 10.42
C GLU A 172 3.72 -2.52 8.90
N PRO A 173 4.70 -1.78 8.41
CA PRO A 173 4.89 -1.58 6.98
C PRO A 173 5.12 -2.91 6.25
N LEU A 174 4.57 -3.03 5.03
CA LEU A 174 4.75 -4.22 4.20
C LEU A 174 4.68 -3.87 2.70
N PHE A 175 5.34 -4.70 1.87
CA PHE A 175 5.12 -4.68 0.43
C PHE A 175 4.04 -5.67 0.03
N ILE A 176 3.23 -5.30 -0.97
CA ILE A 176 2.26 -6.18 -1.62
C ILE A 176 2.66 -6.32 -3.09
N ALA A 177 2.84 -7.55 -3.54
CA ALA A 177 3.08 -7.87 -4.94
C ALA A 177 1.87 -8.58 -5.55
N PRO A 178 1.49 -8.28 -6.80
CA PRO A 178 0.51 -9.08 -7.51
C PRO A 178 1.06 -10.51 -7.73
N PRO A 179 0.22 -11.51 -8.06
CA PRO A 179 0.63 -12.90 -8.18
C PRO A 179 1.46 -13.17 -9.45
N ARG A 180 2.60 -12.51 -9.55
CA ARG A 180 3.62 -12.66 -10.59
C ARG A 180 5.00 -12.71 -9.96
N GLN A 181 5.76 -13.73 -10.29
CA GLN A 181 7.10 -13.96 -9.73
C GLN A 181 7.99 -12.70 -9.87
N ARG A 182 8.06 -12.11 -11.07
CA ARG A 182 8.88 -10.91 -11.32
C ARG A 182 8.52 -9.71 -10.44
N SER A 183 7.22 -9.56 -10.10
CA SER A 183 6.75 -8.49 -9.21
C SER A 183 7.06 -8.78 -7.76
N ALA A 184 6.99 -10.04 -7.36
CA ALA A 184 7.39 -10.47 -6.04
C ALA A 184 8.91 -10.34 -5.83
N GLU A 185 9.72 -10.71 -6.82
CA GLU A 185 11.17 -10.49 -6.83
C GLU A 185 11.51 -8.99 -6.74
N PHE A 186 10.77 -8.15 -7.44
CA PHE A 186 10.91 -6.70 -7.35
C PHE A 186 10.58 -6.17 -5.96
N ALA A 187 9.48 -6.60 -5.35
CA ALA A 187 9.12 -6.22 -3.98
C ALA A 187 10.19 -6.70 -2.97
N CYS A 188 10.73 -7.92 -3.14
CA CYS A 188 11.83 -8.44 -2.32
C CYS A 188 13.12 -7.62 -2.48
N ALA A 189 13.42 -7.13 -3.68
CA ALA A 189 14.58 -6.27 -3.91
C ALA A 189 14.46 -4.92 -3.20
N LEU A 190 13.25 -4.42 -2.99
CA LEU A 190 12.99 -3.18 -2.25
C LEU A 190 12.87 -3.40 -0.74
N ALA A 191 12.56 -4.62 -0.29
CA ALA A 191 12.38 -4.94 1.10
C ALA A 191 13.71 -5.19 1.83
N GLY A 192 13.64 -5.23 3.16
CA GLY A 192 14.81 -5.52 4.00
C GLY A 192 15.65 -4.27 4.34
N GLY A 193 16.47 -4.41 5.37
CA GLY A 193 17.23 -3.29 5.92
C GLY A 193 16.54 -2.62 7.12
N LYS A 194 17.12 -1.53 7.62
CA LYS A 194 16.72 -0.96 8.92
C LYS A 194 15.40 -0.19 8.89
N GLU A 195 15.13 0.49 7.78
CA GLU A 195 13.99 1.42 7.65
C GLU A 195 12.99 0.99 6.58
N LEU A 196 13.18 -0.22 6.04
CA LEU A 196 12.34 -0.78 5.00
C LEU A 196 11.49 -1.93 5.55
N PRO A 197 10.31 -2.18 4.98
CA PRO A 197 9.49 -3.32 5.36
C PRO A 197 10.24 -4.64 5.28
N GLN A 198 10.02 -5.50 6.28
CA GLN A 198 10.60 -6.86 6.29
C GLN A 198 9.68 -7.87 5.61
N THR A 199 8.39 -7.56 5.46
CA THR A 199 7.39 -8.48 4.93
C THR A 199 7.03 -8.14 3.49
N VAL A 200 7.08 -9.15 2.63
CA VAL A 200 6.54 -9.11 1.26
C VAL A 200 5.34 -10.06 1.19
N LEU A 201 4.18 -9.48 0.94
CA LEU A 201 2.91 -10.20 0.84
C LEU A 201 2.54 -10.43 -0.62
N THR A 202 2.08 -11.63 -0.94
CA THR A 202 1.38 -11.90 -2.21
C THR A 202 -0.07 -12.28 -1.93
N ASP A 203 -0.98 -11.81 -2.77
CA ASP A 203 -2.38 -12.18 -2.73
C ASP A 203 -2.92 -12.41 -4.16
N LEU A 204 -4.12 -12.98 -4.24
CA LEU A 204 -4.80 -13.24 -5.53
C LEU A 204 -5.56 -12.01 -6.06
N GLY A 205 -5.31 -10.83 -5.50
CA GLY A 205 -6.01 -9.61 -5.86
C GLY A 205 -7.11 -9.22 -4.87
N HIS A 206 -7.84 -8.16 -5.21
CA HIS A 206 -8.92 -7.64 -4.37
C HIS A 206 -10.28 -7.97 -4.99
N HIS A 207 -11.21 -8.49 -4.17
CA HIS A 207 -12.55 -8.89 -4.63
C HIS A 207 -13.40 -7.72 -5.20
N GLY A 208 -13.08 -6.47 -4.84
CA GLY A 208 -13.79 -5.27 -5.32
C GLY A 208 -13.31 -4.72 -6.67
N GLY A 209 -12.28 -5.32 -7.29
CA GLY A 209 -11.72 -4.86 -8.57
C GLY A 209 -10.19 -4.82 -8.59
N SER A 210 -9.61 -4.59 -9.76
CA SER A 210 -8.16 -4.61 -9.96
C SER A 210 -7.49 -3.36 -9.41
N ARG A 211 -6.44 -3.56 -8.64
CA ARG A 211 -5.55 -2.50 -8.16
C ARG A 211 -4.64 -2.00 -9.29
N LEU A 212 -4.02 -0.84 -9.09
CA LEU A 212 -3.07 -0.25 -10.02
C LEU A 212 -1.91 -1.22 -10.32
N ILE A 213 -1.35 -1.86 -9.31
CA ILE A 213 -0.30 -2.87 -9.47
C ILE A 213 -0.74 -4.12 -10.27
N GLU A 214 -2.04 -4.30 -10.47
CA GLU A 214 -2.66 -5.41 -11.24
C GLU A 214 -3.07 -4.97 -12.65
N HIS A 215 -2.62 -3.80 -13.12
CA HIS A 215 -2.85 -3.39 -14.51
C HIS A 215 -2.32 -4.46 -15.48
N ALA A 216 -3.02 -4.66 -16.61
CA ALA A 216 -2.74 -5.73 -17.57
C ALA A 216 -1.27 -5.81 -18.01
N HIS A 217 -0.57 -4.67 -18.09
CA HIS A 217 0.85 -4.60 -18.40
C HIS A 217 1.71 -5.43 -17.43
N PHE A 218 1.42 -5.35 -16.11
CA PHE A 218 2.15 -6.10 -15.08
C PHE A 218 1.65 -7.54 -14.93
N MET A 219 0.38 -7.79 -15.29
CA MET A 219 -0.25 -9.10 -15.15
C MET A 219 -0.03 -10.01 -16.37
N SER A 220 0.43 -9.49 -17.50
CA SER A 220 0.68 -10.30 -18.71
C SER A 220 1.72 -11.39 -18.45
N PRO A 221 1.46 -12.66 -18.79
CA PRO A 221 2.42 -13.76 -18.60
C PRO A 221 3.77 -13.53 -19.27
N GLY A 222 3.78 -12.99 -20.50
CA GLY A 222 5.01 -12.68 -21.26
C GLY A 222 5.53 -11.25 -21.07
N GLY A 223 4.92 -10.46 -20.18
CA GLY A 223 5.35 -9.07 -19.93
C GLY A 223 6.63 -8.98 -19.10
N THR A 224 7.32 -7.84 -19.22
CA THR A 224 8.55 -7.53 -18.47
C THR A 224 8.30 -6.58 -17.29
N GLY A 225 7.21 -5.82 -17.32
CA GLY A 225 6.87 -4.86 -16.27
C GLY A 225 6.73 -5.50 -14.89
N ARG A 226 7.25 -4.82 -13.88
CA ARG A 226 7.21 -5.23 -12.47
C ARG A 226 6.49 -4.17 -11.66
N SER A 227 5.67 -4.57 -10.73
CA SER A 227 4.91 -3.65 -9.88
C SER A 227 4.84 -4.16 -8.45
N CYS A 228 4.89 -3.25 -7.49
CA CYS A 228 4.54 -3.54 -6.11
C CYS A 228 3.90 -2.31 -5.46
N LEU A 229 3.17 -2.57 -4.38
CA LEU A 229 2.55 -1.57 -3.54
C LEU A 229 3.24 -1.59 -2.17
N LEU A 230 3.52 -0.43 -1.63
CA LEU A 230 4.03 -0.24 -0.27
C LEU A 230 2.91 0.28 0.63
N GLU A 231 2.54 -0.46 1.66
CA GLU A 231 1.80 0.03 2.81
C GLU A 231 2.81 0.50 3.87
N ALA A 232 3.03 1.81 3.96
CA ALA A 232 4.18 2.36 4.69
C ALA A 232 3.93 2.63 6.18
N GLY A 233 2.75 2.32 6.69
CA GLY A 233 2.33 2.62 8.06
C GLY A 233 1.13 3.57 8.13
N PRO A 234 0.79 4.12 9.31
CA PRO A 234 -0.41 4.94 9.50
C PRO A 234 -0.44 6.21 8.64
N HIS A 235 -1.61 6.59 8.13
CA HIS A 235 -1.79 7.66 7.12
C HIS A 235 -1.11 8.99 7.46
N TRP A 236 -1.22 9.45 8.71
CA TRP A 236 -0.91 10.83 9.09
C TRP A 236 0.24 10.91 10.10
N GLU A 237 1.22 10.01 9.97
CA GLU A 237 2.41 9.99 10.81
C GLU A 237 3.67 10.34 10.02
N PRO A 238 4.57 11.17 10.58
CA PRO A 238 5.83 11.50 9.91
C PRO A 238 6.71 10.27 9.59
N ALA A 239 6.67 9.24 10.45
CA ALA A 239 7.41 7.99 10.23
C ALA A 239 7.02 7.28 8.93
N THR A 240 5.74 7.39 8.52
CA THR A 240 5.24 6.83 7.26
C THR A 240 5.93 7.47 6.05
N VAL A 241 6.18 8.79 6.09
CA VAL A 241 6.94 9.50 5.05
C VAL A 241 8.36 8.96 4.97
N THR A 242 9.03 8.75 6.13
CA THR A 242 10.40 8.21 6.18
C THR A 242 10.50 6.83 5.52
N VAL A 243 9.55 5.94 5.79
CA VAL A 243 9.50 4.60 5.16
C VAL A 243 9.33 4.73 3.64
N MET A 244 8.46 5.62 3.17
CA MET A 244 8.25 5.87 1.74
C MET A 244 9.53 6.43 1.08
N GLU A 245 10.17 7.41 1.71
CA GLU A 245 11.42 7.99 1.19
C GLU A 245 12.54 6.96 1.13
N SER A 246 12.64 6.05 2.10
CA SER A 246 13.62 4.97 2.12
C SER A 246 13.36 3.96 0.98
N ALA A 247 12.10 3.61 0.71
CA ALA A 247 11.74 2.74 -0.41
C ALA A 247 12.03 3.40 -1.78
N ILE A 248 11.74 4.70 -1.91
CA ILE A 248 12.09 5.49 -3.09
C ILE A 248 13.60 5.51 -3.30
N ALA A 249 14.38 5.79 -2.26
CA ALA A 249 15.84 5.83 -2.34
C ALA A 249 16.40 4.45 -2.78
N ARG A 250 15.86 3.36 -2.23
CA ARG A 250 16.23 1.99 -2.61
C ARG A 250 15.91 1.72 -4.09
N LEU A 251 14.70 2.09 -4.54
CA LEU A 251 14.31 1.94 -5.94
C LEU A 251 15.28 2.68 -6.87
N LEU A 252 15.59 3.95 -6.58
CA LEU A 252 16.47 4.77 -7.42
C LEU A 252 17.90 4.25 -7.44
N ALA A 253 18.42 3.74 -6.32
CA ALA A 253 19.76 3.17 -6.23
C ALA A 253 19.90 1.86 -7.02
N GLU A 254 18.86 1.03 -7.03
CA GLU A 254 18.91 -0.33 -7.56
C GLU A 254 18.18 -0.50 -8.91
N ALA A 255 17.54 0.56 -9.42
CA ALA A 255 16.62 0.48 -10.57
C ALA A 255 17.22 -0.22 -11.78
N GLU A 256 18.46 0.09 -12.16
CA GLU A 256 19.12 -0.51 -13.30
C GLU A 256 19.40 -2.00 -13.06
N THR A 257 19.88 -2.35 -11.87
CA THR A 257 20.15 -3.74 -11.49
C THR A 257 18.88 -4.55 -11.40
N ILE A 258 17.83 -3.99 -10.79
CA ILE A 258 16.51 -4.64 -10.67
C ILE A 258 15.90 -4.83 -12.08
N HIS A 259 16.02 -3.83 -12.96
CA HIS A 259 15.53 -3.91 -14.33
C HIS A 259 16.19 -5.05 -15.11
N LEU A 260 17.52 -5.17 -15.00
CA LEU A 260 18.30 -6.15 -15.74
C LEU A 260 18.25 -7.56 -15.12
N ARG A 261 18.29 -7.67 -13.80
CA ARG A 261 18.49 -8.94 -13.07
C ARG A 261 17.26 -9.39 -12.27
N GLY A 262 16.29 -8.51 -12.03
CA GLY A 262 15.11 -8.78 -11.20
C GLY A 262 15.34 -8.78 -9.68
N GLN A 263 16.60 -8.54 -9.22
CA GLN A 263 16.99 -8.56 -7.81
C GLN A 263 17.99 -7.44 -7.52
N ALA A 264 18.07 -7.00 -6.27
CA ALA A 264 19.03 -6.00 -5.82
C ALA A 264 20.46 -6.56 -5.69
N THR A 265 21.45 -5.67 -5.65
CA THR A 265 22.87 -6.03 -5.55
C THR A 265 23.33 -6.36 -4.15
N GLU A 266 22.71 -5.78 -3.12
CA GLU A 266 23.12 -6.00 -1.74
C GLU A 266 22.59 -7.31 -1.14
N GLU A 267 23.44 -8.03 -0.41
CA GLU A 267 23.06 -9.11 0.52
C GLU A 267 22.30 -8.51 1.72
N SER A 268 21.07 -8.05 1.50
CA SER A 268 20.16 -7.74 2.59
C SER A 268 19.65 -9.03 3.21
N CYS A 269 19.35 -9.01 4.50
CA CYS A 269 18.62 -10.11 5.13
C CYS A 269 17.36 -10.39 4.27
N PRO A 270 17.15 -11.63 3.82
CA PRO A 270 16.02 -11.91 2.93
C PRO A 270 14.72 -11.51 3.63
N PRO A 271 13.78 -10.83 2.93
CA PRO A 271 12.52 -10.44 3.52
C PRO A 271 11.70 -11.67 3.89
N GLU A 272 10.83 -11.51 4.87
CA GLU A 272 9.83 -12.53 5.21
C GLU A 272 8.73 -12.53 4.14
N MET A 273 8.59 -13.62 3.44
CA MET A 273 7.54 -13.78 2.45
C MET A 273 6.27 -14.34 3.08
N ALA A 274 5.12 -13.79 2.70
CA ALA A 274 3.81 -14.25 3.16
C ALA A 274 2.80 -14.33 2.01
N VAL A 275 1.87 -15.27 2.13
CA VAL A 275 0.78 -15.47 1.16
C VAL A 275 -0.55 -15.37 1.89
N VAL A 276 -1.48 -14.54 1.36
CA VAL A 276 -2.84 -14.46 1.86
C VAL A 276 -3.55 -15.78 1.64
N THR A 277 -4.13 -16.32 2.70
CA THR A 277 -4.90 -17.57 2.68
C THR A 277 -6.39 -17.32 2.78
N ASP A 278 -6.80 -16.32 3.57
CA ASP A 278 -8.19 -16.05 3.88
C ASP A 278 -8.49 -14.56 3.95
N ASN A 279 -9.70 -14.19 3.52
CA ASN A 279 -10.26 -12.85 3.65
C ASN A 279 -11.48 -12.92 4.58
N ILE A 280 -11.38 -12.30 5.74
CA ILE A 280 -12.51 -12.20 6.68
C ILE A 280 -13.32 -10.96 6.32
N ILE A 281 -14.54 -11.17 5.83
CA ILE A 281 -15.50 -10.11 5.49
C ILE A 281 -16.51 -9.99 6.62
N ALA A 282 -16.76 -8.78 7.10
CA ALA A 282 -17.80 -8.52 8.09
C ALA A 282 -19.19 -8.81 7.48
N ARG A 283 -19.89 -9.82 7.97
CA ARG A 283 -21.22 -10.20 7.51
C ARG A 283 -22.33 -9.42 8.22
N ASN A 284 -22.02 -8.96 9.42
CA ASN A 284 -22.95 -8.22 10.28
C ASN A 284 -22.44 -6.79 10.57
N ALA A 285 -23.36 -5.88 10.88
CA ALA A 285 -23.03 -4.49 11.20
C ALA A 285 -22.34 -4.34 12.56
N ASP A 286 -22.51 -5.30 13.44
CA ASP A 286 -21.95 -5.37 14.80
C ASP A 286 -20.62 -6.17 14.84
N PHE A 287 -20.02 -6.47 13.70
CA PHE A 287 -18.69 -7.09 13.66
C PHE A 287 -17.73 -6.35 14.59
N SER A 288 -17.04 -7.08 15.44
CA SER A 288 -16.05 -6.52 16.37
C SER A 288 -14.92 -7.50 16.65
N PHE A 289 -13.70 -7.02 16.60
CA PHE A 289 -12.55 -7.79 17.09
C PHE A 289 -12.64 -7.94 18.62
N ILE A 290 -12.15 -9.07 19.15
CA ILE A 290 -12.09 -9.30 20.60
C ILE A 290 -11.13 -8.36 21.32
N ARG A 291 -10.18 -7.78 20.59
CA ARG A 291 -9.27 -6.71 21.02
C ARG A 291 -8.80 -5.91 19.78
N PRO A 292 -8.24 -4.70 19.93
CA PRO A 292 -7.69 -3.96 18.81
C PRO A 292 -6.41 -4.66 18.32
N TRP A 293 -6.55 -5.44 17.24
CA TRP A 293 -5.42 -6.09 16.59
C TRP A 293 -4.68 -5.07 15.71
N GLU A 294 -3.35 -5.22 15.65
CA GLU A 294 -2.49 -4.47 14.74
C GLU A 294 -2.09 -5.35 13.55
N GLY A 295 -1.85 -4.72 12.39
CA GLY A 295 -1.30 -5.43 11.23
C GLY A 295 0.15 -5.84 11.47
N GLY A 296 0.55 -7.02 10.98
CA GLY A 296 1.86 -7.62 11.24
C GLY A 296 1.90 -8.56 12.45
N VAL A 297 0.87 -8.54 13.30
CA VAL A 297 0.81 -9.45 14.46
C VAL A 297 0.62 -10.89 14.00
N THR A 298 1.44 -11.79 14.53
CA THR A 298 1.30 -13.24 14.36
C THR A 298 0.61 -13.85 15.57
N ILE A 299 -0.46 -14.60 15.35
CA ILE A 299 -1.17 -15.36 16.39
C ILE A 299 -0.64 -16.79 16.40
N PRO A 300 0.00 -17.24 17.51
CA PRO A 300 0.78 -18.49 17.50
C PRO A 300 -0.06 -19.76 17.30
N LYS A 301 -1.33 -19.77 17.79
CA LYS A 301 -2.14 -20.99 17.83
C LYS A 301 -3.41 -20.89 17.00
N ALA A 302 -3.69 -21.97 16.25
CA ALA A 302 -4.99 -22.23 15.66
C ALA A 302 -6.09 -22.24 16.73
N GLY A 303 -7.32 -21.88 16.32
CA GLY A 303 -8.45 -21.84 17.24
C GLY A 303 -8.41 -20.69 18.25
N THR A 304 -7.51 -19.72 18.09
CA THR A 304 -7.52 -18.50 18.90
C THR A 304 -8.67 -17.61 18.47
N PRO A 305 -9.55 -17.15 19.39
CA PRO A 305 -10.64 -16.23 19.06
C PRO A 305 -10.08 -14.93 18.47
N LEU A 306 -10.68 -14.46 17.38
CA LEU A 306 -10.25 -13.28 16.64
C LEU A 306 -11.28 -12.14 16.69
N ALA A 307 -12.55 -12.45 16.42
CA ALA A 307 -13.61 -11.48 16.29
C ALA A 307 -14.99 -12.11 16.54
N HIS A 308 -15.98 -11.26 16.88
CA HIS A 308 -17.40 -11.58 16.80
C HIS A 308 -17.98 -11.02 15.49
N ASP A 309 -18.84 -11.79 14.83
CA ASP A 309 -19.60 -11.38 13.66
C ASP A 309 -21.08 -11.74 13.87
N GLY A 310 -21.84 -10.89 14.53
CA GLY A 310 -23.14 -11.22 15.11
C GLY A 310 -22.96 -12.21 16.27
N HIS A 311 -23.66 -13.35 16.19
CA HIS A 311 -23.56 -14.43 17.19
C HIS A 311 -22.39 -15.39 16.95
N ASP A 312 -21.73 -15.30 15.79
CA ASP A 312 -20.62 -16.19 15.43
C ASP A 312 -19.30 -15.68 15.98
N LEU A 313 -18.47 -16.59 16.50
CA LEU A 313 -17.10 -16.30 16.87
C LEU A 313 -16.16 -16.79 15.76
N ILE A 314 -15.32 -15.89 15.30
CA ILE A 314 -14.31 -16.16 14.27
C ILE A 314 -12.98 -16.52 14.96
N TYR A 315 -12.33 -17.56 14.49
CA TYR A 315 -11.08 -18.09 15.03
C TYR A 315 -9.97 -18.09 13.98
N THR A 316 -8.72 -18.07 14.45
CA THR A 316 -7.57 -18.34 13.58
C THR A 316 -7.62 -19.77 13.04
N PRO A 317 -7.47 -19.99 11.72
CA PRO A 317 -7.63 -21.32 11.13
C PRO A 317 -6.38 -22.21 11.26
N TYR A 318 -5.22 -21.65 11.62
CA TYR A 318 -3.94 -22.37 11.72
C TYR A 318 -2.97 -21.69 12.69
N ASP A 319 -1.92 -22.43 13.09
CA ASP A 319 -0.81 -21.92 13.89
C ASP A 319 -0.01 -20.88 13.10
N GLU A 320 0.64 -19.93 13.82
CA GLU A 320 1.41 -18.83 13.24
C GLU A 320 0.60 -17.99 12.21
N CYS A 321 -0.64 -17.67 12.54
CA CYS A 321 -1.54 -16.91 11.70
C CYS A 321 -1.16 -15.43 11.70
N LEU A 322 -0.69 -14.90 10.57
CA LEU A 322 -0.31 -13.50 10.39
C LEU A 322 -1.53 -12.66 10.04
N LEU A 323 -1.76 -11.58 10.78
CA LEU A 323 -2.84 -10.62 10.53
C LEU A 323 -2.36 -9.49 9.61
N ILE A 324 -3.06 -9.28 8.52
CA ILE A 324 -2.74 -8.24 7.53
C ILE A 324 -3.81 -7.16 7.56
N MET A 325 -3.38 -5.95 7.95
CA MET A 325 -4.17 -4.70 7.91
C MET A 325 -5.60 -4.87 8.46
N PRO A 326 -5.79 -5.21 9.74
CA PRO A 326 -7.12 -5.33 10.32
C PRO A 326 -7.84 -3.98 10.28
N ASN A 327 -9.05 -3.97 9.73
CA ASN A 327 -9.96 -2.83 9.81
C ASN A 327 -10.75 -2.93 11.13
N LEU A 328 -10.38 -2.15 12.12
CA LEU A 328 -10.98 -2.24 13.47
C LEU A 328 -12.47 -1.89 13.51
N ARG A 329 -13.02 -1.26 12.46
CA ARG A 329 -14.44 -0.89 12.35
C ARG A 329 -15.01 -1.15 10.96
N PRO A 330 -15.00 -2.41 10.49
CA PRO A 330 -15.56 -2.72 9.19
C PRO A 330 -17.07 -2.50 9.20
N ARG A 331 -17.61 -2.01 8.10
CA ARG A 331 -19.05 -2.04 7.83
C ARG A 331 -19.41 -3.42 7.26
N ARG A 332 -20.69 -3.77 7.33
CA ARG A 332 -21.19 -4.98 6.69
C ARG A 332 -20.76 -5.01 5.20
N GLY A 333 -20.22 -6.16 4.77
CA GLY A 333 -19.69 -6.36 3.42
C GLY A 333 -18.24 -5.88 3.21
N GLN A 334 -17.63 -5.20 4.18
CA GLN A 334 -16.24 -4.79 4.07
C GLN A 334 -15.27 -5.85 4.57
N LEU A 335 -14.07 -5.83 4.03
CA LEU A 335 -12.95 -6.63 4.51
C LEU A 335 -12.58 -6.18 5.93
N ALA A 336 -12.61 -7.13 6.88
CA ALA A 336 -12.21 -6.91 8.26
C ALA A 336 -10.70 -7.17 8.45
N VAL A 337 -10.18 -8.27 7.92
CA VAL A 337 -8.76 -8.63 8.00
C VAL A 337 -8.43 -9.68 6.94
N ARG A 338 -7.19 -9.66 6.43
CA ARG A 338 -6.61 -10.80 5.71
C ARG A 338 -5.80 -11.64 6.68
N LEU A 339 -5.89 -12.96 6.51
CA LEU A 339 -5.02 -13.91 7.20
C LEU A 339 -3.97 -14.40 6.21
N ALA A 340 -2.73 -14.53 6.66
CA ALA A 340 -1.62 -14.93 5.81
C ALA A 340 -0.72 -15.96 6.51
N ARG A 341 -0.05 -16.78 5.70
CA ARG A 341 1.02 -17.70 6.13
C ARG A 341 2.36 -17.18 5.66
N ARG A 342 3.36 -17.22 6.54
CA ARG A 342 4.76 -17.09 6.10
C ARG A 342 5.17 -18.29 5.25
N THR A 343 5.98 -18.04 4.23
CA THR A 343 6.45 -19.05 3.29
C THR A 343 7.92 -18.81 2.94
N ALA A 344 8.65 -19.89 2.67
CA ALA A 344 10.03 -19.81 2.18
C ALA A 344 10.12 -19.49 0.67
N ALA A 345 9.00 -19.60 -0.07
CA ALA A 345 8.93 -19.34 -1.50
C ALA A 345 7.62 -18.64 -1.85
N LEU A 346 7.69 -17.61 -2.71
CA LEU A 346 6.51 -16.83 -3.13
C LEU A 346 5.60 -17.62 -4.09
N PHE A 347 6.16 -18.53 -4.84
CA PHE A 347 5.41 -19.40 -5.76
C PHE A 347 5.94 -20.83 -5.64
N ARG A 348 5.02 -21.77 -5.41
CA ARG A 348 5.30 -23.18 -5.70
C ARG A 348 5.02 -23.36 -7.20
N SER A 349 6.01 -23.84 -7.91
CA SER A 349 5.92 -24.25 -9.32
C SER A 349 4.81 -25.27 -9.53
#